data_84ce9cfcdf04b327c0a9f5a29b64b155
#
_entry.id   84ce9cfcdf04b327c0a9f5a29b64b155
#
_cell.length_a   1.000
_cell.length_b   1.000
_cell.length_c   1.000
_cell.angle_alpha   90.00
_cell.angle_beta   90.00
_cell.angle_gamma   90.00
#
_symmetry.space_group_name_H-M   'P 1'
#
loop_
_entity.id
_entity.type
_entity.pdbx_description
1 polymer ?
#
loop_
_entity_poly.entity_id
_entity_poly.type
_entity_poly.pdbx_seq_one_letter_code
_entity_poly.pdbx_strand_id
1 'polypeptide(L)'
;MCLRFWPVALLLAFPLAAVGADAVVAQPTTVLRGGRLFDATDTTLTENPGLVVRAGKVVDRGPMDLDTTGARVVQLDDEHVILPGFVDLHAHYAVDFFDAGRAEETDGYPLLYLASGATTTFTAGEMQPDTMRRLRRAIDRGDRIGPRLLTSGPYFGKARPGWDTTRTPASIRREVDQWTARGVEHFKAKRMQADLLRALIDQAHRHDATVTGHLGSGYGQSVNPRTAIDMGIDRIEHFLGGAQLPDTASAYESLPTATPDKAAFDRITRHFREHNVHFDATITAYGYYGTRESDLYADWANAQQYLTPYLRSVLSESDYQAPISRFQRIFELKLDRIKAFYEAGAGDLITLGTDHPSWGEYLAPFGVHRELQAFVRAGIPEAAALRIATINGARAVGMSDRIGTVEVGKWADLVVVRGNPLADIRNTRNVEWVMTRGRLHRAEALRDAAQGTVGPEGAAEADAFKPEASR
;
A
#
# COMPACT_ATOMS: atom_id res chain seq x y z
N MET A 1 -11.03 71.20 44.99
CA MET A 1 -12.19 70.33 45.19
C MET A 1 -12.48 69.62 43.83
N CYS A 2 -11.79 68.54 43.53
CA CYS A 2 -11.92 67.82 42.25
C CYS A 2 -12.50 66.47 42.54
N LEU A 3 -13.75 66.26 42.10
CA LEU A 3 -14.40 64.97 42.10
C LEU A 3 -13.93 64.12 40.91
N ARG A 4 -13.32 62.96 41.18
CA ARG A 4 -12.97 61.95 40.20
C ARG A 4 -14.17 61.00 40.03
N PHE A 5 -14.74 60.94 38.84
CA PHE A 5 -15.66 59.86 38.42
C PHE A 5 -14.90 58.67 37.94
N TRP A 6 -15.17 57.48 38.47
CA TRP A 6 -14.75 56.18 37.96
C TRP A 6 -15.91 55.62 37.07
N PRO A 7 -15.59 55.05 35.90
CA PRO A 7 -16.59 54.34 35.15
C PRO A 7 -16.75 52.90 35.68
N VAL A 8 -17.96 52.51 35.95
CA VAL A 8 -18.39 51.15 36.24
C VAL A 8 -18.40 50.35 34.94
N ALA A 9 -17.50 49.34 34.80
CA ALA A 9 -17.52 48.42 33.69
C ALA A 9 -18.60 47.36 33.93
N LEU A 10 -19.65 47.37 33.08
CA LEU A 10 -20.71 46.36 33.06
C LEU A 10 -20.16 45.12 32.35
N LEU A 11 -19.87 44.04 33.07
CA LEU A 11 -19.53 42.71 32.54
C LEU A 11 -20.82 42.04 32.02
N LEU A 12 -21.00 42.09 30.70
CA LEU A 12 -22.00 41.26 30.02
C LEU A 12 -21.49 39.82 29.96
N ALA A 13 -22.05 38.93 30.78
CA ALA A 13 -21.84 37.48 30.69
C ALA A 13 -22.62 36.94 29.50
N PHE A 14 -21.95 36.60 28.43
CA PHE A 14 -22.52 35.77 27.35
C PHE A 14 -22.61 34.33 27.86
N PRO A 15 -23.77 33.66 27.66
CA PRO A 15 -23.85 32.23 27.95
C PRO A 15 -22.99 31.49 26.92
N LEU A 16 -21.99 30.72 27.39
CA LEU A 16 -21.33 29.70 26.58
C LEU A 16 -22.41 28.70 26.15
N ALA A 17 -22.82 28.80 24.87
CA ALA A 17 -23.55 27.74 24.26
C ALA A 17 -22.65 26.48 24.28
N ALA A 18 -23.06 25.47 25.01
CA ALA A 18 -22.45 24.14 24.97
C ALA A 18 -22.55 23.67 23.50
N VAL A 19 -21.42 23.65 22.80
CA VAL A 19 -21.30 22.95 21.51
C VAL A 19 -21.62 21.51 21.83
N GLY A 20 -22.80 21.07 21.42
CA GLY A 20 -23.22 19.69 21.58
C GLY A 20 -22.15 18.79 20.98
N ALA A 21 -21.67 17.82 21.75
CA ALA A 21 -20.87 16.73 21.22
C ALA A 21 -21.70 16.10 20.10
N ASP A 22 -21.22 16.24 18.85
CA ASP A 22 -21.81 15.55 17.71
C ASP A 22 -21.95 14.08 18.10
N ALA A 23 -23.20 13.63 18.18
CA ALA A 23 -23.51 12.24 18.47
C ALA A 23 -22.86 11.42 17.35
N VAL A 24 -21.75 10.76 17.66
CA VAL A 24 -21.16 9.75 16.77
C VAL A 24 -22.29 8.75 16.50
N VAL A 25 -22.88 8.83 15.31
CA VAL A 25 -23.92 7.89 14.90
C VAL A 25 -23.30 6.50 15.01
N ALA A 26 -23.71 5.75 16.03
CA ALA A 26 -23.20 4.42 16.27
C ALA A 26 -23.41 3.59 15.01
N GLN A 27 -22.31 3.10 14.43
CA GLN A 27 -22.41 2.25 13.25
C GLN A 27 -23.26 1.03 13.59
N PRO A 28 -24.25 0.67 12.75
CA PRO A 28 -25.08 -0.50 13.02
C PRO A 28 -24.21 -1.75 13.11
N THR A 29 -24.56 -2.66 14.01
CA THR A 29 -23.95 -3.99 14.04
C THR A 29 -24.19 -4.64 12.67
N THR A 30 -23.13 -5.21 12.08
CA THR A 30 -23.22 -5.94 10.81
C THR A 30 -22.86 -7.40 11.07
N VAL A 31 -23.68 -8.30 10.55
CA VAL A 31 -23.42 -9.75 10.60
C VAL A 31 -23.22 -10.27 9.18
N LEU A 32 -22.04 -10.86 8.93
CA LEU A 32 -21.77 -11.62 7.71
C LEU A 32 -21.96 -13.09 8.08
N ARG A 33 -22.77 -13.83 7.34
CA ARG A 33 -22.99 -15.26 7.64
C ARG A 33 -23.15 -16.11 6.40
N GLY A 34 -22.66 -17.35 6.45
CA GLY A 34 -22.62 -18.28 5.34
C GLY A 34 -21.35 -18.16 4.50
N GLY A 35 -21.30 -18.87 3.40
CA GLY A 35 -20.10 -18.96 2.58
C GLY A 35 -18.95 -19.67 3.30
N ARG A 36 -17.74 -19.24 3.01
CA ARG A 36 -16.49 -19.77 3.59
C ARG A 36 -15.62 -18.64 4.12
N LEU A 37 -14.75 -18.94 5.06
CA LEU A 37 -13.81 -17.99 5.64
C LEU A 37 -12.38 -18.52 5.56
N PHE A 38 -11.50 -17.74 4.94
CA PHE A 38 -10.06 -17.85 5.09
C PHE A 38 -9.61 -16.76 6.07
N ASP A 39 -9.25 -17.13 7.27
CA ASP A 39 -8.89 -16.15 8.32
C ASP A 39 -7.40 -15.75 8.34
N ALA A 40 -6.59 -16.38 7.50
CA ALA A 40 -5.14 -16.22 7.38
C ALA A 40 -4.33 -16.63 8.63
N THR A 41 -4.93 -17.25 9.63
CA THR A 41 -4.18 -17.86 10.75
C THR A 41 -3.52 -19.17 10.32
N ASP A 42 -4.19 -19.93 9.47
CA ASP A 42 -3.69 -21.16 8.83
C ASP A 42 -3.90 -21.14 7.30
N THR A 43 -3.96 -22.30 6.67
CA THR A 43 -4.10 -22.46 5.21
C THR A 43 -5.44 -23.06 4.80
N THR A 44 -6.42 -23.13 5.72
CA THR A 44 -7.70 -23.80 5.51
C THR A 44 -8.88 -22.82 5.42
N LEU A 45 -10.01 -23.32 4.95
CA LEU A 45 -11.29 -22.61 4.95
C LEU A 45 -12.17 -23.13 6.09
N THR A 46 -12.83 -22.20 6.77
CA THR A 46 -13.93 -22.50 7.70
C THR A 46 -15.24 -22.43 6.92
N GLU A 47 -16.06 -23.46 6.97
CA GLU A 47 -17.37 -23.52 6.31
C GLU A 47 -18.44 -22.82 7.15
N ASN A 48 -19.37 -22.15 6.47
CA ASN A 48 -20.54 -21.51 7.07
C ASN A 48 -20.23 -20.64 8.31
N PRO A 49 -19.29 -19.70 8.23
CA PRO A 49 -18.96 -18.83 9.33
C PRO A 49 -20.08 -17.83 9.61
N GLY A 50 -20.14 -17.37 10.86
CA GLY A 50 -20.83 -16.16 11.28
C GLY A 50 -19.82 -15.17 11.86
N LEU A 51 -19.83 -13.93 11.39
CA LEU A 51 -18.98 -12.84 11.90
C LEU A 51 -19.86 -11.68 12.33
N VAL A 52 -19.71 -11.25 13.58
CA VAL A 52 -20.37 -10.05 14.10
C VAL A 52 -19.38 -8.89 14.15
N VAL A 53 -19.72 -7.82 13.45
CA VAL A 53 -18.93 -6.59 13.42
C VAL A 53 -19.67 -5.46 14.13
N ARG A 54 -19.00 -4.84 15.10
CA ARG A 54 -19.52 -3.68 15.85
C ARG A 54 -18.40 -2.67 16.06
N ALA A 55 -18.71 -1.39 15.85
CA ALA A 55 -17.74 -0.29 16.00
C ALA A 55 -16.41 -0.54 15.27
N GLY A 56 -16.49 -1.12 14.07
CA GLY A 56 -15.31 -1.38 13.22
C GLY A 56 -14.45 -2.57 13.60
N LYS A 57 -14.89 -3.39 14.57
CA LYS A 57 -14.16 -4.57 15.04
C LYS A 57 -14.98 -5.84 14.86
N VAL A 58 -14.30 -6.96 14.65
CA VAL A 58 -14.88 -8.29 14.82
C VAL A 58 -15.07 -8.49 16.32
N VAL A 59 -16.32 -8.62 16.77
CA VAL A 59 -16.65 -8.80 18.19
C VAL A 59 -17.06 -10.21 18.52
N ASP A 60 -17.49 -10.98 17.52
CA ASP A 60 -17.83 -12.39 17.67
C ASP A 60 -17.58 -13.14 16.37
N ARG A 61 -17.24 -14.42 16.49
CA ARG A 61 -17.01 -15.35 15.40
C ARG A 61 -17.51 -16.74 15.81
N GLY A 62 -18.41 -17.30 15.04
CA GLY A 62 -18.99 -18.61 15.34
C GLY A 62 -19.67 -19.20 14.11
N PRO A 63 -20.53 -20.21 14.32
CA PRO A 63 -21.39 -20.77 13.26
C PRO A 63 -22.48 -19.77 12.83
N MET A 64 -23.25 -20.11 11.79
CA MET A 64 -24.25 -19.23 11.17
C MET A 64 -25.40 -18.78 12.09
N ASP A 65 -25.63 -19.43 13.21
CA ASP A 65 -26.77 -19.22 14.13
C ASP A 65 -26.53 -18.10 15.15
N LEU A 66 -25.57 -17.20 14.90
CA LEU A 66 -25.32 -16.03 15.73
C LEU A 66 -26.56 -15.13 15.85
N ASP A 67 -26.72 -14.52 17.03
CA ASP A 67 -27.78 -13.52 17.23
C ASP A 67 -27.63 -12.33 16.29
N THR A 68 -28.68 -12.11 15.50
CA THR A 68 -28.74 -11.04 14.48
C THR A 68 -29.72 -9.94 14.86
N THR A 69 -30.25 -9.93 16.09
CA THR A 69 -31.23 -8.97 16.55
C THR A 69 -30.71 -7.54 16.40
N GLY A 70 -31.41 -6.71 15.63
CA GLY A 70 -31.03 -5.32 15.38
C GLY A 70 -29.79 -5.10 14.51
N ALA A 71 -29.25 -6.16 13.90
CA ALA A 71 -28.10 -6.09 13.02
C ALA A 71 -28.47 -6.02 11.54
N ARG A 72 -27.63 -5.38 10.75
CA ARG A 72 -27.62 -5.54 9.29
C ARG A 72 -27.03 -6.90 8.96
N VAL A 73 -27.84 -7.79 8.38
CA VAL A 73 -27.35 -9.13 7.98
C VAL A 73 -26.99 -9.15 6.51
N VAL A 74 -25.81 -9.67 6.21
CA VAL A 74 -25.34 -10.00 4.85
C VAL A 74 -25.29 -11.51 4.76
N GLN A 75 -26.24 -12.07 4.00
CA GLN A 75 -26.28 -13.51 3.73
C GLN A 75 -25.37 -13.82 2.55
N LEU A 76 -24.42 -14.73 2.77
CA LEU A 76 -23.48 -15.24 1.76
C LEU A 76 -23.89 -16.66 1.37
N ASP A 77 -23.70 -17.00 0.10
CA ASP A 77 -23.90 -18.34 -0.44
C ASP A 77 -22.56 -19.12 -0.50
N ASP A 78 -22.61 -20.38 -0.88
CA ASP A 78 -21.45 -21.29 -0.90
C ASP A 78 -20.35 -20.90 -1.89
N GLU A 79 -20.63 -19.94 -2.80
CA GLU A 79 -19.63 -19.41 -3.72
C GLU A 79 -18.79 -18.29 -3.10
N HIS A 80 -19.23 -17.70 -2.00
CA HIS A 80 -18.50 -16.60 -1.37
C HIS A 80 -17.42 -17.08 -0.43
N VAL A 81 -16.29 -16.35 -0.45
CA VAL A 81 -15.21 -16.52 0.52
C VAL A 81 -14.90 -15.16 1.17
N ILE A 82 -14.94 -15.14 2.50
CA ILE A 82 -14.51 -13.99 3.31
C ILE A 82 -12.99 -14.11 3.51
N LEU A 83 -12.27 -13.03 3.28
CA LEU A 83 -10.82 -12.90 3.48
C LEU A 83 -10.52 -11.71 4.41
N PRO A 84 -9.38 -11.67 5.09
CA PRO A 84 -8.85 -10.41 5.61
C PRO A 84 -8.62 -9.44 4.46
N GLY A 85 -8.78 -8.15 4.70
CA GLY A 85 -8.44 -7.14 3.72
C GLY A 85 -6.96 -7.18 3.33
N PHE A 86 -6.68 -6.97 2.05
CA PHE A 86 -5.31 -6.97 1.55
C PHE A 86 -4.53 -5.75 2.05
N VAL A 87 -3.25 -5.94 2.27
CA VAL A 87 -2.28 -4.95 2.72
C VAL A 87 -1.26 -4.73 1.61
N ASP A 88 -1.39 -3.63 0.88
CA ASP A 88 -0.45 -3.23 -0.17
C ASP A 88 0.59 -2.28 0.41
N LEU A 89 1.81 -2.78 0.60
CA LEU A 89 2.91 -2.02 1.20
C LEU A 89 3.76 -1.23 0.19
N HIS A 90 3.29 -1.13 -1.05
CA HIS A 90 3.95 -0.32 -2.08
C HIS A 90 2.92 0.25 -3.07
N ALA A 91 1.98 1.01 -2.53
CA ALA A 91 0.98 1.69 -3.34
C ALA A 91 1.46 3.10 -3.69
N HIS A 92 1.23 3.50 -4.92
CA HIS A 92 1.38 4.90 -5.33
C HIS A 92 0.02 5.53 -5.60
N TYR A 93 -0.10 6.79 -5.25
CA TYR A 93 -1.28 7.60 -5.53
C TYR A 93 -0.99 8.64 -6.62
N ALA A 94 0.20 8.58 -7.21
CA ALA A 94 0.61 9.54 -8.22
C ALA A 94 0.14 9.10 -9.61
N VAL A 95 -0.33 10.05 -10.39
CA VAL A 95 -0.47 9.93 -11.84
C VAL A 95 0.77 10.56 -12.47
N ASP A 96 1.38 9.85 -13.41
CA ASP A 96 2.54 10.31 -14.18
C ASP A 96 2.08 10.73 -15.57
N PHE A 97 2.38 11.93 -15.97
CA PHE A 97 1.92 12.52 -17.23
C PHE A 97 2.98 12.49 -18.32
N PHE A 98 3.85 11.50 -18.38
CA PHE A 98 4.84 11.38 -19.46
C PHE A 98 5.52 12.72 -19.78
N ASP A 99 6.54 13.08 -19.01
CA ASP A 99 7.26 14.36 -19.10
C ASP A 99 6.47 15.62 -18.68
N ALA A 100 5.16 15.52 -18.45
CA ALA A 100 4.35 16.65 -17.95
C ALA A 100 4.34 16.80 -16.44
N GLY A 101 4.89 15.82 -15.69
CA GLY A 101 4.99 15.83 -14.23
C GLY A 101 4.18 14.73 -13.55
N ARG A 102 4.31 14.63 -12.21
CA ARG A 102 3.60 13.69 -11.35
C ARG A 102 2.75 14.45 -10.34
N ALA A 103 1.53 13.99 -10.15
CA ALA A 103 0.61 14.51 -9.15
C ALA A 103 -0.01 13.41 -8.33
N GLU A 104 -0.29 13.69 -7.07
CA GLU A 104 -1.08 12.79 -6.24
C GLU A 104 -2.56 12.86 -6.64
N GLU A 105 -3.10 11.74 -7.06
CA GLU A 105 -4.50 11.57 -7.41
C GLU A 105 -5.25 11.08 -6.16
N THR A 106 -6.25 11.82 -5.70
CA THR A 106 -6.92 11.59 -4.42
C THR A 106 -8.40 11.24 -4.54
N ASP A 107 -8.95 11.19 -5.74
CA ASP A 107 -10.37 10.97 -5.98
C ASP A 107 -10.68 9.53 -6.39
N GLY A 108 -10.12 9.06 -7.47
CA GLY A 108 -10.38 7.73 -8.00
C GLY A 108 -9.53 6.63 -7.33
N TYR A 109 -8.24 6.86 -7.09
CA TYR A 109 -7.36 5.82 -6.55
C TYR A 109 -7.78 5.28 -5.20
N PRO A 110 -8.21 6.09 -4.20
CA PRO A 110 -8.69 5.54 -2.94
C PRO A 110 -9.85 4.56 -3.12
N LEU A 111 -10.77 4.88 -4.04
CA LEU A 111 -11.92 4.03 -4.36
C LEU A 111 -11.48 2.74 -5.06
N LEU A 112 -10.55 2.83 -6.00
CA LEU A 112 -10.05 1.70 -6.78
C LEU A 112 -9.21 0.73 -5.93
N TYR A 113 -8.33 1.24 -5.06
CA TYR A 113 -7.63 0.39 -4.09
C TYR A 113 -8.62 -0.36 -3.21
N LEU A 114 -9.59 0.35 -2.65
CA LEU A 114 -10.59 -0.28 -1.80
C LEU A 114 -11.45 -1.29 -2.58
N ALA A 115 -11.88 -0.95 -3.80
CA ALA A 115 -12.66 -1.84 -4.66
C ALA A 115 -11.92 -3.12 -5.05
N SER A 116 -10.58 -3.10 -5.07
CA SER A 116 -9.73 -4.28 -5.27
C SER A 116 -9.49 -5.07 -3.98
N GLY A 117 -10.08 -4.66 -2.85
CA GLY A 117 -9.90 -5.33 -1.57
C GLY A 117 -8.65 -4.91 -0.79
N ALA A 118 -7.86 -3.95 -1.28
CA ALA A 118 -6.78 -3.34 -0.52
C ALA A 118 -7.37 -2.43 0.56
N THR A 119 -7.53 -2.94 1.76
CA THR A 119 -8.08 -2.19 2.90
C THR A 119 -7.03 -1.37 3.65
N THR A 120 -5.76 -1.68 3.44
CA THR A 120 -4.61 -0.93 3.95
C THR A 120 -3.59 -0.74 2.84
N THR A 121 -3.14 0.51 2.63
CA THR A 121 -2.11 0.85 1.65
C THR A 121 -1.02 1.70 2.29
N PHE A 122 0.24 1.45 1.94
CA PHE A 122 1.37 2.31 2.28
C PHE A 122 1.82 3.09 1.03
N THR A 123 1.88 4.42 1.16
CA THR A 123 2.38 5.28 0.08
C THR A 123 3.89 5.19 0.00
N ALA A 124 4.40 4.48 -0.99
CA ALA A 124 5.84 4.20 -1.09
C ALA A 124 6.66 5.39 -1.62
N GLY A 125 6.52 6.55 -0.96
CA GLY A 125 7.11 7.84 -1.30
C GLY A 125 6.09 8.77 -1.95
N GLU A 126 5.96 9.96 -1.39
CA GLU A 126 4.97 10.96 -1.79
C GLU A 126 5.62 12.16 -2.48
N MET A 127 5.03 12.59 -3.58
CA MET A 127 5.44 13.81 -4.27
C MET A 127 4.85 15.05 -3.59
N GLN A 128 3.62 14.93 -3.08
CA GLN A 128 2.88 15.96 -2.37
C GLN A 128 2.43 15.47 -0.97
N PRO A 129 3.34 15.35 0.00
CA PRO A 129 3.05 14.71 1.30
C PRO A 129 1.92 15.36 2.08
N ASP A 130 1.76 16.68 1.96
CA ASP A 130 0.66 17.39 2.62
C ASP A 130 -0.71 17.06 2.02
N THR A 131 -0.77 16.75 0.72
CA THR A 131 -1.99 16.27 0.04
C THR A 131 -2.37 14.88 0.56
N MET A 132 -1.43 13.95 0.59
CA MET A 132 -1.67 12.60 1.11
C MET A 132 -2.08 12.61 2.58
N ARG A 133 -1.47 13.46 3.38
CA ARG A 133 -1.84 13.64 4.79
C ARG A 133 -3.25 14.24 4.97
N ARG A 134 -3.69 15.14 4.08
CA ARG A 134 -5.09 15.63 4.07
C ARG A 134 -6.06 14.51 3.69
N LEU A 135 -5.73 13.72 2.66
CA LEU A 135 -6.51 12.56 2.24
C LEU A 135 -6.66 11.55 3.39
N ARG A 136 -5.54 11.16 4.03
CA ARG A 136 -5.55 10.26 5.19
C ARG A 136 -6.54 10.75 6.26
N ARG A 137 -6.43 12.02 6.66
CA ARG A 137 -7.34 12.59 7.69
C ARG A 137 -8.80 12.58 7.25
N ALA A 138 -9.08 12.88 5.99
CA ALA A 138 -10.45 12.85 5.46
C ALA A 138 -11.02 11.43 5.48
N ILE A 139 -10.23 10.42 5.12
CA ILE A 139 -10.62 9.02 5.22
C ILE A 139 -10.81 8.60 6.68
N ASP A 140 -9.92 9.00 7.58
CA ASP A 140 -9.98 8.64 9.01
C ASP A 140 -11.23 9.22 9.70
N ARG A 141 -11.67 10.44 9.30
CA ARG A 141 -12.94 11.03 9.78
C ARG A 141 -14.18 10.49 9.07
N GLY A 142 -14.01 9.75 7.97
CA GLY A 142 -15.11 9.25 7.14
C GLY A 142 -15.69 10.28 6.17
N ASP A 143 -15.01 11.42 5.96
CA ASP A 143 -15.36 12.44 4.95
C ASP A 143 -15.08 11.92 3.52
N ARG A 144 -14.17 10.98 3.38
CA ARG A 144 -13.80 10.31 2.12
C ARG A 144 -13.81 8.79 2.30
N ILE A 145 -14.13 8.08 1.23
CA ILE A 145 -14.05 6.61 1.18
C ILE A 145 -12.67 6.21 0.65
N GLY A 146 -12.02 5.27 1.33
CA GLY A 146 -10.71 4.76 0.92
C GLY A 146 -10.16 3.75 1.93
N PRO A 147 -9.01 3.15 1.63
CA PRO A 147 -8.32 2.24 2.52
C PRO A 147 -7.74 2.97 3.74
N ARG A 148 -7.26 2.23 4.70
CA ARG A 148 -6.38 2.73 5.75
C ARG A 148 -5.07 3.17 5.10
N LEU A 149 -4.80 4.47 5.13
CA LEU A 149 -3.66 5.06 4.43
C LEU A 149 -2.49 5.25 5.38
N LEU A 150 -1.42 4.48 5.18
CA LEU A 150 -0.13 4.65 5.85
C LEU A 150 0.73 5.58 4.99
N THR A 151 0.88 6.83 5.44
CA THR A 151 1.63 7.85 4.70
C THR A 151 3.13 7.76 4.97
N SER A 152 3.96 7.85 3.91
CA SER A 152 5.42 7.79 4.01
C SER A 152 6.07 9.15 4.26
N GLY A 153 5.32 10.23 4.11
CA GLY A 153 5.94 11.53 3.91
C GLY A 153 6.73 11.59 2.58
N PRO A 154 7.60 12.59 2.38
CA PRO A 154 8.35 12.72 1.14
C PRO A 154 9.37 11.59 0.98
N TYR A 155 9.82 11.38 -0.25
CA TYR A 155 11.02 10.57 -0.47
C TYR A 155 12.22 11.11 0.30
N PHE A 156 12.98 10.22 0.95
CA PHE A 156 14.31 10.51 1.44
C PHE A 156 15.34 9.99 0.44
N GLY A 157 16.06 10.89 -0.22
CA GLY A 157 17.07 10.58 -1.23
C GLY A 157 16.82 11.27 -2.58
N LYS A 158 17.67 10.93 -3.56
CA LYS A 158 17.72 11.59 -4.89
C LYS A 158 16.45 11.45 -5.73
N ALA A 159 15.49 10.64 -5.33
CA ALA A 159 14.19 10.57 -6.01
C ALA A 159 13.27 11.75 -5.70
N ARG A 160 13.56 12.49 -4.63
CA ARG A 160 12.79 13.66 -4.25
C ARG A 160 13.19 14.86 -5.10
N PRO A 161 12.24 15.57 -5.74
CA PRO A 161 12.52 16.84 -6.39
C PRO A 161 13.21 17.82 -5.42
N GLY A 162 14.25 18.51 -5.90
CA GLY A 162 15.01 19.43 -5.06
C GLY A 162 15.82 18.79 -3.93
N TRP A 163 16.12 17.48 -4.01
CA TRP A 163 17.01 16.84 -3.04
C TRP A 163 18.39 17.47 -3.07
N ASP A 164 18.72 18.14 -1.97
CA ASP A 164 19.99 18.84 -1.82
C ASP A 164 21.10 17.87 -1.41
N THR A 165 22.22 17.90 -2.16
CA THR A 165 23.42 17.10 -1.88
C THR A 165 24.22 17.61 -0.65
N THR A 166 23.87 18.78 -0.12
CA THR A 166 24.48 19.34 1.11
C THR A 166 23.80 18.85 2.39
N ARG A 167 22.79 18.00 2.29
CA ARG A 167 22.11 17.42 3.44
C ARG A 167 23.07 16.69 4.35
N THR A 168 22.84 16.85 5.66
CA THR A 168 23.65 16.23 6.70
C THR A 168 22.84 15.25 7.52
N PRO A 169 23.45 14.28 8.22
CA PRO A 169 22.76 13.40 9.16
C PRO A 169 21.88 14.16 10.17
N ALA A 170 22.34 15.32 10.64
CA ALA A 170 21.57 16.16 11.57
C ALA A 170 20.32 16.74 10.91
N SER A 171 20.37 17.14 9.62
CA SER A 171 19.20 17.64 8.89
C SER A 171 18.19 16.54 8.65
N ILE A 172 18.64 15.32 8.36
CA ILE A 172 17.76 14.13 8.19
C ILE A 172 17.01 13.85 9.50
N ARG A 173 17.71 13.80 10.64
CA ARG A 173 17.06 13.56 11.94
C ARG A 173 15.98 14.59 12.25
N ARG A 174 16.26 15.87 12.05
CA ARG A 174 15.25 16.94 12.25
C ARG A 174 14.04 16.77 11.32
N GLU A 175 14.26 16.36 10.08
CA GLU A 175 13.17 16.16 9.14
C GLU A 175 12.31 14.95 9.53
N VAL A 176 12.90 13.85 10.00
CA VAL A 176 12.18 12.70 10.58
C VAL A 176 11.31 13.15 11.75
N ASP A 177 11.87 13.90 12.71
CA ASP A 177 11.11 14.43 13.85
C ASP A 177 9.88 15.26 13.40
N GLN A 178 10.07 16.10 12.38
CA GLN A 178 9.01 16.94 11.84
C GLN A 178 7.89 16.11 11.19
N TRP A 179 8.23 15.05 10.44
CA TRP A 179 7.24 14.21 9.79
C TRP A 179 6.56 13.26 10.77
N THR A 180 7.28 12.74 11.74
CA THR A 180 6.68 11.94 12.82
C THR A 180 5.69 12.76 13.64
N ALA A 181 6.02 14.01 13.99
CA ALA A 181 5.10 14.94 14.65
C ALA A 181 3.83 15.23 13.82
N ARG A 182 3.86 14.97 12.50
CA ARG A 182 2.72 15.07 11.59
C ARG A 182 1.99 13.74 11.38
N GLY A 183 2.42 12.67 12.07
CA GLY A 183 1.80 11.35 12.06
C GLY A 183 2.34 10.40 10.99
N VAL A 184 3.54 10.61 10.46
CA VAL A 184 4.24 9.64 9.62
C VAL A 184 4.90 8.61 10.54
N GLU A 185 4.60 7.32 10.30
CA GLU A 185 5.09 6.18 11.07
C GLU A 185 5.94 5.22 10.23
N HIS A 186 6.05 5.48 8.92
CA HIS A 186 6.80 4.65 7.99
C HIS A 186 7.49 5.55 6.97
N PHE A 187 8.80 5.41 6.77
CA PHE A 187 9.59 6.27 5.90
C PHE A 187 10.08 5.53 4.66
N LYS A 188 10.22 6.27 3.54
CA LYS A 188 10.70 5.74 2.25
C LYS A 188 12.05 6.33 1.87
N ALA A 189 13.07 5.49 1.78
CA ALA A 189 14.36 5.83 1.22
C ALA A 189 14.47 5.43 -0.26
N LYS A 190 15.03 6.30 -1.11
CA LYS A 190 15.32 5.97 -2.51
C LYS A 190 16.58 6.69 -2.98
N ARG A 191 17.62 5.92 -3.38
CA ARG A 191 18.92 6.43 -3.81
C ARG A 191 19.57 7.35 -2.76
N MET A 192 19.73 6.84 -1.54
CA MET A 192 20.25 7.56 -0.39
C MET A 192 21.70 7.13 -0.06
N GLN A 193 22.53 8.08 0.37
CA GLN A 193 23.89 7.80 0.82
C GLN A 193 23.90 7.11 2.20
N ALA A 194 24.97 6.40 2.52
CA ALA A 194 25.05 5.53 3.69
C ALA A 194 24.88 6.26 5.04
N ASP A 195 25.55 7.39 5.21
CA ASP A 195 25.49 8.18 6.45
C ASP A 195 24.11 8.82 6.67
N LEU A 196 23.47 9.26 5.59
CA LEU A 196 22.11 9.81 5.62
C LEU A 196 21.07 8.71 5.87
N LEU A 197 21.23 7.53 5.24
CA LEU A 197 20.34 6.39 5.47
C LEU A 197 20.43 5.90 6.91
N ARG A 198 21.64 5.80 7.48
CA ARG A 198 21.82 5.48 8.89
C ARG A 198 21.11 6.49 9.80
N ALA A 199 21.24 7.80 9.50
CA ALA A 199 20.57 8.82 10.27
C ALA A 199 19.04 8.75 10.18
N LEU A 200 18.50 8.36 9.00
CA LEU A 200 17.08 8.12 8.79
C LEU A 200 16.59 6.95 9.64
N ILE A 201 17.26 5.80 9.53
CA ILE A 201 16.91 4.57 10.27
C ILE A 201 16.98 4.80 11.77
N ASP A 202 18.12 5.29 12.28
CA ASP A 202 18.32 5.54 13.70
C ASP A 202 17.27 6.48 14.29
N GLN A 203 16.88 7.53 13.53
CA GLN A 203 15.90 8.49 14.03
C GLN A 203 14.47 8.00 13.92
N ALA A 204 14.13 7.28 12.85
CA ALA A 204 12.83 6.66 12.70
C ALA A 204 12.56 5.65 13.84
N HIS A 205 13.53 4.81 14.15
CA HIS A 205 13.41 3.81 15.23
C HIS A 205 13.26 4.44 16.63
N ARG A 206 13.79 5.64 16.87
CA ARG A 206 13.53 6.37 18.12
C ARG A 206 12.07 6.79 18.30
N HIS A 207 11.32 6.81 17.21
CA HIS A 207 9.89 7.11 17.18
C HIS A 207 9.03 5.87 16.92
N ASP A 208 9.58 4.66 17.06
CA ASP A 208 8.92 3.38 16.73
C ASP A 208 8.41 3.33 15.28
N ALA A 209 9.02 4.12 14.38
CA ALA A 209 8.68 4.19 12.96
C ALA A 209 9.60 3.29 12.13
N THR A 210 9.10 2.74 11.01
CA THR A 210 9.85 1.85 10.13
C THR A 210 10.43 2.58 8.92
N VAL A 211 11.48 2.00 8.31
CA VAL A 211 12.11 2.50 7.08
C VAL A 211 12.12 1.42 6.01
N THR A 212 11.65 1.77 4.82
CA THR A 212 11.76 0.92 3.64
C THR A 212 12.66 1.56 2.58
N GLY A 213 13.25 0.74 1.70
CA GLY A 213 14.22 1.25 0.75
C GLY A 213 14.21 0.64 -0.65
N HIS A 214 14.08 1.53 -1.66
CA HIS A 214 14.43 1.24 -3.05
C HIS A 214 15.92 1.49 -3.23
N LEU A 215 16.75 0.50 -2.91
CA LEU A 215 18.18 0.70 -2.74
C LEU A 215 19.02 0.19 -3.94
N GLY A 216 18.43 -0.65 -4.79
CA GLY A 216 19.18 -1.22 -5.92
C GLY A 216 20.34 -2.11 -5.45
N SER A 217 21.56 -1.69 -5.67
CA SER A 217 22.78 -2.43 -5.29
C SER A 217 23.97 -1.51 -4.97
N GLY A 218 23.72 -0.25 -4.65
CA GLY A 218 24.77 0.76 -4.45
C GLY A 218 24.99 1.67 -5.66
N TYR A 219 24.45 1.35 -6.81
CA TYR A 219 24.53 2.16 -8.02
C TYR A 219 24.03 3.59 -7.79
N GLY A 220 24.77 4.58 -8.36
CA GLY A 220 24.40 6.00 -8.25
C GLY A 220 24.49 6.54 -6.83
N GLN A 221 25.39 6.02 -6.00
CA GLN A 221 25.57 6.34 -4.58
C GLN A 221 24.44 5.85 -3.67
N SER A 222 23.60 4.94 -4.14
CA SER A 222 22.66 4.23 -3.30
C SER A 222 23.40 3.21 -2.40
N VAL A 223 22.84 2.96 -1.23
CA VAL A 223 23.38 1.92 -0.32
C VAL A 223 23.05 0.55 -0.87
N ASN A 224 23.99 -0.39 -0.79
CA ASN A 224 23.70 -1.79 -1.08
C ASN A 224 22.69 -2.34 -0.05
N PRO A 225 21.69 -3.15 -0.45
CA PRO A 225 20.73 -3.75 0.47
C PRO A 225 21.38 -4.50 1.64
N ARG A 226 22.48 -5.20 1.45
CA ARG A 226 23.24 -5.86 2.52
C ARG A 226 23.64 -4.87 3.61
N THR A 227 24.26 -3.77 3.21
CA THR A 227 24.67 -2.72 4.15
C THR A 227 23.48 -2.05 4.84
N ALA A 228 22.38 -1.87 4.12
CA ALA A 228 21.15 -1.32 4.71
C ALA A 228 20.53 -2.27 5.75
N ILE A 229 20.55 -3.58 5.51
CA ILE A 229 20.14 -4.61 6.48
C ILE A 229 21.01 -4.52 7.74
N ASP A 230 22.34 -4.44 7.58
CA ASP A 230 23.28 -4.26 8.70
C ASP A 230 23.07 -2.92 9.45
N MET A 231 22.45 -1.93 8.81
CA MET A 231 22.04 -0.67 9.44
C MET A 231 20.72 -0.76 10.19
N GLY A 232 19.96 -1.84 10.01
CA GLY A 232 18.66 -2.05 10.66
C GLY A 232 17.46 -1.58 9.85
N ILE A 233 17.54 -1.51 8.51
CA ILE A 233 16.38 -1.20 7.69
C ILE A 233 15.29 -2.26 7.87
N ASP A 234 14.01 -1.88 7.89
CA ASP A 234 12.90 -2.79 8.18
C ASP A 234 12.41 -3.55 6.95
N ARG A 235 12.53 -2.93 5.75
CA ARG A 235 12.05 -3.54 4.50
C ARG A 235 12.90 -3.15 3.31
N ILE A 236 13.21 -4.13 2.45
CA ILE A 236 13.89 -3.94 1.17
C ILE A 236 12.89 -4.16 0.04
N GLU A 237 12.95 -3.32 -0.99
CA GLU A 237 12.03 -3.33 -2.11
C GLU A 237 12.69 -3.81 -3.41
N HIS A 238 11.90 -4.39 -4.31
CA HIS A 238 12.13 -4.71 -5.72
C HIS A 238 13.20 -5.76 -6.01
N PHE A 239 14.41 -5.61 -5.48
CA PHE A 239 15.60 -6.31 -6.00
C PHE A 239 16.16 -7.33 -5.03
N LEU A 240 15.44 -8.43 -4.85
CA LEU A 240 15.95 -9.59 -4.13
C LEU A 240 17.20 -10.14 -4.85
N GLY A 241 18.28 -10.26 -4.10
CA GLY A 241 19.60 -10.61 -4.67
C GLY A 241 20.48 -9.40 -4.97
N GLY A 242 19.99 -8.17 -4.92
CA GLY A 242 20.81 -6.96 -5.01
C GLY A 242 21.94 -6.91 -3.97
N ALA A 243 21.71 -7.54 -2.82
CA ALA A 243 22.71 -7.69 -1.77
C ALA A 243 23.99 -8.48 -2.19
N GLN A 244 23.92 -9.26 -3.26
CA GLN A 244 25.04 -10.03 -3.78
C GLN A 244 25.85 -9.28 -4.84
N LEU A 245 25.32 -8.20 -5.38
CA LEU A 245 25.97 -7.41 -6.40
C LEU A 245 27.08 -6.54 -5.78
N PRO A 246 28.16 -6.25 -6.55
CA PRO A 246 29.11 -5.22 -6.18
C PRO A 246 28.42 -3.86 -6.00
N ASP A 247 28.92 -3.02 -5.11
CA ASP A 247 28.36 -1.69 -4.82
C ASP A 247 28.39 -0.74 -6.03
N THR A 248 29.19 -1.06 -7.05
CA THR A 248 29.30 -0.32 -8.32
C THR A 248 28.29 -0.79 -9.38
N ALA A 249 27.59 -1.91 -9.17
CA ALA A 249 26.71 -2.51 -10.15
C ALA A 249 25.26 -1.98 -10.03
N SER A 250 24.62 -1.75 -11.16
CA SER A 250 23.19 -1.45 -11.21
C SER A 250 22.38 -2.74 -11.05
N ALA A 251 21.40 -2.75 -10.13
CA ALA A 251 20.49 -3.89 -9.99
C ALA A 251 19.68 -4.14 -11.27
N TYR A 252 19.27 -3.07 -11.96
CA TYR A 252 18.53 -3.16 -13.22
C TYR A 252 19.31 -3.81 -14.38
N GLU A 253 20.64 -3.64 -14.40
CA GLU A 253 21.49 -4.12 -15.47
C GLU A 253 22.14 -5.46 -15.11
N SER A 254 22.54 -5.61 -13.87
CA SER A 254 23.36 -6.74 -13.43
C SER A 254 22.55 -7.93 -12.96
N LEU A 255 21.38 -7.72 -12.34
CA LEU A 255 20.52 -8.83 -11.89
C LEU A 255 20.06 -9.75 -13.04
N PRO A 256 19.68 -9.24 -14.23
CA PRO A 256 19.28 -10.11 -15.33
C PRO A 256 20.36 -11.09 -15.81
N THR A 257 21.62 -10.81 -15.52
CA THR A 257 22.75 -11.67 -15.89
C THR A 257 23.33 -12.46 -14.71
N ALA A 258 22.95 -12.12 -13.48
CA ALA A 258 23.43 -12.80 -12.27
C ALA A 258 22.60 -14.05 -12.00
N THR A 259 23.25 -15.21 -11.92
CA THR A 259 22.62 -16.47 -11.53
C THR A 259 23.06 -16.80 -10.09
N PRO A 260 22.30 -16.44 -9.07
CA PRO A 260 22.62 -16.84 -7.71
C PRO A 260 22.40 -18.33 -7.54
N ASP A 261 23.37 -19.01 -6.98
CA ASP A 261 23.24 -20.41 -6.60
C ASP A 261 22.37 -20.56 -5.31
N LYS A 262 21.99 -21.80 -4.99
CA LYS A 262 21.21 -22.09 -3.78
C LYS A 262 21.92 -21.59 -2.51
N ALA A 263 23.24 -21.77 -2.39
CA ALA A 263 24.01 -21.35 -1.22
C ALA A 263 23.98 -19.82 -1.05
N ALA A 264 23.92 -19.09 -2.15
CA ALA A 264 23.76 -17.64 -2.14
C ALA A 264 22.39 -17.23 -1.58
N PHE A 265 21.30 -17.91 -2.00
CA PHE A 265 19.97 -17.66 -1.46
C PHE A 265 19.86 -18.04 0.02
N ASP A 266 20.45 -19.15 0.44
CA ASP A 266 20.49 -19.54 1.86
C ASP A 266 21.19 -18.48 2.72
N ARG A 267 22.25 -17.82 2.19
CA ARG A 267 22.90 -16.70 2.87
C ARG A 267 22.02 -15.44 2.93
N ILE A 268 21.37 -15.08 1.82
CA ILE A 268 20.42 -13.95 1.78
C ILE A 268 19.29 -14.18 2.79
N THR A 269 18.63 -15.32 2.72
CA THR A 269 17.50 -15.68 3.59
C THR A 269 17.91 -15.60 5.04
N ARG A 270 19.07 -16.13 5.40
CA ARG A 270 19.61 -16.06 6.76
C ARG A 270 19.81 -14.61 7.19
N HIS A 271 20.41 -13.79 6.35
CA HIS A 271 20.67 -12.38 6.64
C HIS A 271 19.38 -11.58 6.87
N PHE A 272 18.35 -11.76 6.01
CA PHE A 272 17.04 -11.17 6.20
C PHE A 272 16.39 -11.61 7.53
N ARG A 273 16.52 -12.91 7.83
CA ARG A 273 15.87 -13.49 9.02
C ARG A 273 16.57 -13.08 10.32
N GLU A 274 17.90 -13.06 10.35
CA GLU A 274 18.68 -12.62 11.51
C GLU A 274 18.38 -11.17 11.90
N HIS A 275 18.05 -10.31 10.93
CA HIS A 275 17.72 -8.90 11.14
C HIS A 275 16.21 -8.60 11.09
N ASN A 276 15.36 -9.63 10.93
CA ASN A 276 13.91 -9.49 10.79
C ASN A 276 13.48 -8.49 9.71
N VAL A 277 14.18 -8.50 8.56
CA VAL A 277 13.89 -7.60 7.44
C VAL A 277 12.88 -8.23 6.50
N HIS A 278 11.85 -7.47 6.13
CA HIS A 278 10.86 -7.90 5.15
C HIS A 278 11.31 -7.58 3.72
N PHE A 279 10.78 -8.34 2.77
CA PHE A 279 11.02 -8.12 1.35
C PHE A 279 9.71 -7.80 0.62
N ASP A 280 9.69 -6.64 -0.03
CA ASP A 280 8.57 -6.17 -0.82
C ASP A 280 8.79 -6.48 -2.30
N ALA A 281 8.01 -7.43 -2.83
CA ALA A 281 8.33 -8.10 -4.08
C ALA A 281 8.12 -7.24 -5.32
N THR A 282 7.00 -6.54 -5.44
CA THR A 282 6.63 -5.68 -6.59
C THR A 282 6.94 -6.32 -7.94
N ILE A 283 6.51 -7.57 -8.13
CA ILE A 283 6.86 -8.38 -9.31
C ILE A 283 6.27 -7.77 -10.57
N THR A 284 4.99 -7.42 -10.51
CA THR A 284 4.19 -7.04 -11.67
C THR A 284 4.52 -5.66 -12.21
N ALA A 285 5.06 -4.76 -11.39
CA ALA A 285 5.48 -3.44 -11.86
C ALA A 285 6.53 -3.51 -12.98
N TYR A 286 7.45 -4.46 -12.90
CA TYR A 286 8.47 -4.66 -13.92
C TYR A 286 7.99 -5.54 -15.08
N GLY A 287 7.00 -6.40 -14.84
CA GLY A 287 6.44 -7.26 -15.85
C GLY A 287 5.63 -6.52 -16.91
N TYR A 288 5.01 -5.41 -16.53
CA TYR A 288 4.14 -4.67 -17.44
C TYR A 288 4.84 -4.31 -18.76
N TYR A 289 5.98 -3.66 -18.71
CA TYR A 289 6.73 -3.28 -19.93
C TYR A 289 7.38 -4.46 -20.64
N GLY A 290 7.49 -5.61 -20.00
CA GLY A 290 8.09 -6.81 -20.61
C GLY A 290 7.07 -7.80 -21.14
N THR A 291 5.91 -7.91 -20.50
CA THR A 291 4.95 -9.01 -20.75
C THR A 291 3.49 -8.55 -20.74
N ARG A 292 3.20 -7.30 -21.07
CA ARG A 292 1.84 -6.74 -20.96
C ARG A 292 0.78 -7.43 -21.81
N GLU A 293 1.17 -8.14 -22.85
CA GLU A 293 0.29 -8.98 -23.65
C GLU A 293 -0.10 -10.28 -22.92
N SER A 294 0.50 -10.54 -21.75
CA SER A 294 0.16 -11.71 -20.98
C SER A 294 -1.20 -11.57 -20.30
N ASP A 295 -1.74 -12.70 -19.87
CA ASP A 295 -2.99 -12.78 -19.10
C ASP A 295 -3.00 -11.97 -17.80
N LEU A 296 -1.82 -11.69 -17.23
CA LEU A 296 -1.68 -10.82 -16.05
C LEU A 296 -2.16 -9.39 -16.29
N TYR A 297 -2.10 -8.91 -17.53
CA TYR A 297 -2.44 -7.53 -17.91
C TYR A 297 -3.64 -7.45 -18.86
N ALA A 298 -4.35 -8.55 -19.07
CA ALA A 298 -5.50 -8.63 -19.99
C ALA A 298 -6.64 -7.66 -19.65
N ASP A 299 -6.69 -7.18 -18.41
CA ASP A 299 -7.69 -6.22 -17.93
C ASP A 299 -7.28 -4.74 -18.09
N TRP A 300 -6.13 -4.47 -18.74
CA TRP A 300 -5.63 -3.11 -18.95
C TRP A 300 -6.64 -2.21 -19.66
N ALA A 301 -7.26 -2.70 -20.73
CA ALA A 301 -8.25 -1.94 -21.49
C ALA A 301 -9.45 -1.51 -20.62
N ASN A 302 -9.90 -2.39 -19.71
CA ASN A 302 -10.99 -2.09 -18.80
C ASN A 302 -10.57 -1.08 -17.72
N ALA A 303 -9.29 -1.01 -17.37
CA ALA A 303 -8.78 -0.05 -16.42
C ALA A 303 -8.82 1.39 -16.95
N GLN A 304 -8.72 1.59 -18.25
CA GLN A 304 -8.74 2.92 -18.88
C GLN A 304 -10.08 3.67 -18.69
N GLN A 305 -11.17 2.97 -18.39
CA GLN A 305 -12.47 3.62 -18.10
C GLN A 305 -12.42 4.56 -16.89
N TYR A 306 -11.47 4.36 -15.98
CA TYR A 306 -11.32 5.18 -14.78
C TYR A 306 -10.58 6.48 -15.03
N LEU A 307 -9.85 6.59 -16.15
CA LEU A 307 -9.12 7.81 -16.52
C LEU A 307 -10.07 8.93 -16.91
N THR A 308 -9.73 10.17 -16.54
CA THR A 308 -10.40 11.34 -17.12
C THR A 308 -10.29 11.34 -18.65
N PRO A 309 -11.22 11.97 -19.36
CA PRO A 309 -11.12 12.11 -20.83
C PRO A 309 -9.80 12.75 -21.25
N TYR A 310 -9.31 13.73 -20.50
CA TYR A 310 -8.03 14.40 -20.77
C TYR A 310 -6.85 13.43 -20.65
N LEU A 311 -6.73 12.74 -19.52
CA LEU A 311 -5.61 11.80 -19.31
C LEU A 311 -5.66 10.66 -20.33
N ARG A 312 -6.86 10.19 -20.70
CA ARG A 312 -7.02 9.17 -21.75
C ARG A 312 -6.51 9.65 -23.10
N SER A 313 -6.76 10.93 -23.48
CA SER A 313 -6.23 11.48 -24.73
C SER A 313 -4.70 11.59 -24.69
N VAL A 314 -4.13 12.05 -23.59
CA VAL A 314 -2.67 12.12 -23.41
C VAL A 314 -2.02 10.74 -23.55
N LEU A 315 -2.60 9.72 -22.93
CA LEU A 315 -2.09 8.34 -23.02
C LEU A 315 -2.24 7.74 -24.41
N SER A 316 -3.31 8.07 -25.16
CA SER A 316 -3.51 7.57 -26.52
C SER A 316 -2.55 8.19 -27.54
N GLU A 317 -2.02 9.37 -27.26
CA GLU A 317 -1.02 10.07 -28.08
C GLU A 317 0.42 9.62 -27.76
N SER A 318 0.62 8.93 -26.61
CA SER A 318 1.93 8.39 -26.28
C SER A 318 2.26 7.21 -27.20
N ASP A 319 3.44 7.24 -27.82
CA ASP A 319 3.98 6.10 -28.58
C ASP A 319 4.17 4.91 -27.65
N TYR A 320 3.16 4.04 -27.62
CA TYR A 320 3.17 2.83 -26.84
C TYR A 320 4.23 1.87 -27.38
N GLN A 321 5.39 1.91 -26.77
CA GLN A 321 6.55 1.15 -27.23
C GLN A 321 6.33 -0.37 -27.11
N ALA A 322 6.93 -1.13 -28.01
CA ALA A 322 6.97 -2.57 -27.97
C ALA A 322 7.56 -3.07 -26.63
N PRO A 323 7.22 -4.28 -26.20
CA PRO A 323 7.75 -4.86 -24.95
C PRO A 323 9.27 -4.72 -24.85
N ILE A 324 9.75 -4.23 -23.71
CA ILE A 324 11.19 -4.03 -23.48
C ILE A 324 11.78 -5.35 -22.95
N SER A 325 12.59 -6.02 -23.75
CA SER A 325 13.18 -7.32 -23.45
C SER A 325 13.90 -7.37 -22.09
N ARG A 326 14.53 -6.28 -21.67
CA ARG A 326 15.16 -6.16 -20.34
C ARG A 326 14.15 -6.29 -19.20
N PHE A 327 12.97 -5.67 -19.33
CA PHE A 327 11.93 -5.76 -18.31
C PHE A 327 11.28 -7.14 -18.27
N GLN A 328 11.13 -7.82 -19.41
CA GLN A 328 10.69 -9.19 -19.44
C GLN A 328 11.66 -10.10 -18.66
N ARG A 329 12.96 -9.96 -18.89
CA ARG A 329 13.98 -10.71 -18.14
C ARG A 329 13.98 -10.39 -16.65
N ILE A 330 13.79 -9.13 -16.27
CA ILE A 330 13.66 -8.74 -14.87
C ILE A 330 12.42 -9.40 -14.23
N PHE A 331 11.31 -9.43 -14.93
CA PHE A 331 10.09 -10.09 -14.45
C PHE A 331 10.30 -11.59 -14.22
N GLU A 332 10.82 -12.31 -15.20
CA GLU A 332 11.12 -13.74 -15.10
C GLU A 332 12.08 -14.00 -13.93
N LEU A 333 13.11 -13.20 -13.81
CA LEU A 333 14.08 -13.31 -12.73
C LEU A 333 13.48 -13.05 -11.35
N LYS A 334 12.54 -12.12 -11.24
CA LYS A 334 11.85 -11.85 -9.97
C LYS A 334 10.98 -13.04 -9.56
N LEU A 335 10.31 -13.71 -10.50
CA LEU A 335 9.57 -14.94 -10.24
C LEU A 335 10.50 -16.04 -9.69
N ASP A 336 11.63 -16.29 -10.33
CA ASP A 336 12.59 -17.30 -9.87
C ASP A 336 13.18 -17.00 -8.49
N ARG A 337 13.50 -15.74 -8.22
CA ARG A 337 14.11 -15.33 -6.96
C ARG A 337 13.13 -15.34 -5.79
N ILE A 338 11.90 -14.91 -6.01
CA ILE A 338 10.90 -14.95 -4.95
C ILE A 338 10.55 -16.39 -4.58
N LYS A 339 10.50 -17.29 -5.58
CA LYS A 339 10.37 -18.72 -5.37
C LYS A 339 11.52 -19.26 -4.51
N ALA A 340 12.78 -18.99 -4.91
CA ALA A 340 13.95 -19.47 -4.18
C ALA A 340 13.98 -18.93 -2.73
N PHE A 341 13.59 -17.70 -2.50
CA PHE A 341 13.51 -17.10 -1.17
C PHE A 341 12.41 -17.75 -0.32
N TYR A 342 11.25 -18.02 -0.92
CA TYR A 342 10.16 -18.75 -0.28
C TYR A 342 10.57 -20.18 0.10
N GLU A 343 11.17 -20.92 -0.84
CA GLU A 343 11.65 -22.30 -0.64
C GLU A 343 12.79 -22.40 0.39
N ALA A 344 13.60 -21.35 0.52
CA ALA A 344 14.60 -21.22 1.59
C ALA A 344 14.00 -20.93 2.97
N GLY A 345 12.67 -20.89 3.08
CA GLY A 345 11.95 -20.74 4.35
C GLY A 345 11.69 -19.29 4.77
N ALA A 346 11.77 -18.31 3.85
CA ALA A 346 11.51 -16.89 4.15
C ALA A 346 10.11 -16.42 3.72
N GLY A 347 9.16 -17.33 3.55
CA GLY A 347 7.82 -17.00 3.09
C GLY A 347 7.08 -15.99 3.99
N ASP A 348 7.35 -15.99 5.28
CA ASP A 348 6.78 -15.07 6.27
C ASP A 348 7.41 -13.66 6.23
N LEU A 349 8.56 -13.48 5.58
CA LEU A 349 9.21 -12.19 5.37
C LEU A 349 8.81 -11.51 4.05
N ILE A 350 8.13 -12.22 3.16
CA ILE A 350 7.63 -11.64 1.90
C ILE A 350 6.38 -10.82 2.19
N THR A 351 6.31 -9.62 1.60
CA THR A 351 5.12 -8.75 1.62
C THR A 351 4.61 -8.49 0.22
N LEU A 352 3.32 -8.17 0.09
CA LEU A 352 2.75 -7.70 -1.15
C LEU A 352 2.96 -6.20 -1.27
N GLY A 353 3.50 -5.77 -2.40
CA GLY A 353 3.55 -4.41 -2.87
C GLY A 353 3.32 -4.37 -4.37
N THR A 354 2.44 -3.50 -4.84
CA THR A 354 2.12 -3.44 -6.26
C THR A 354 3.08 -2.57 -7.06
N ASP A 355 3.64 -1.54 -6.45
CA ASP A 355 4.37 -0.45 -7.11
C ASP A 355 3.53 0.18 -8.24
N HIS A 356 2.21 0.24 -8.04
CA HIS A 356 1.24 0.82 -8.97
C HIS A 356 0.66 2.10 -8.40
N PRO A 357 0.39 3.07 -9.23
CA PRO A 357 0.86 3.30 -10.59
C PRO A 357 2.29 3.86 -10.57
N SER A 358 3.26 3.10 -11.05
CA SER A 358 4.67 3.47 -11.00
C SER A 358 5.10 4.37 -12.17
N TRP A 359 4.53 4.12 -13.34
CA TRP A 359 4.95 4.72 -14.61
C TRP A 359 3.79 5.44 -15.33
N GLY A 360 2.74 5.81 -14.59
CA GLY A 360 1.55 6.49 -15.11
C GLY A 360 0.61 5.62 -15.92
N GLU A 361 1.10 4.57 -16.55
CA GLU A 361 0.30 3.62 -17.35
C GLU A 361 -0.26 2.46 -16.55
N TYR A 362 0.26 2.26 -15.33
CA TYR A 362 -0.26 1.27 -14.40
C TYR A 362 -1.36 1.87 -13.55
N LEU A 363 -2.57 1.39 -13.74
CA LEU A 363 -3.68 1.82 -12.91
C LEU A 363 -3.81 0.95 -11.68
N ALA A 364 -4.22 1.56 -10.58
CA ALA A 364 -4.41 0.90 -9.29
C ALA A 364 -5.37 -0.30 -9.33
N PRO A 365 -6.49 -0.29 -10.10
CA PRO A 365 -7.37 -1.43 -10.14
C PRO A 365 -6.62 -2.67 -10.61
N PHE A 366 -6.87 -3.79 -9.93
CA PHE A 366 -6.28 -5.09 -10.21
C PHE A 366 -4.81 -5.30 -9.84
N GLY A 367 -4.08 -4.28 -9.38
CA GLY A 367 -2.65 -4.40 -9.00
C GLY A 367 -2.40 -5.52 -7.97
N VAL A 368 -3.17 -5.54 -6.88
CA VAL A 368 -3.08 -6.59 -5.85
C VAL A 368 -3.33 -7.97 -6.42
N HIS A 369 -4.33 -8.11 -7.30
CA HIS A 369 -4.68 -9.40 -7.90
C HIS A 369 -3.62 -9.90 -8.90
N ARG A 370 -2.97 -8.98 -9.62
CA ARG A 370 -1.85 -9.32 -10.51
C ARG A 370 -0.65 -9.80 -9.71
N GLU A 371 -0.33 -9.14 -8.59
CA GLU A 371 0.77 -9.53 -7.72
C GLU A 371 0.50 -10.90 -7.07
N LEU A 372 -0.73 -11.16 -6.61
CA LEU A 372 -1.14 -12.48 -6.12
C LEU A 372 -0.98 -13.58 -7.19
N GLN A 373 -1.41 -13.31 -8.43
CA GLN A 373 -1.21 -14.23 -9.55
C GLN A 373 0.28 -14.46 -9.84
N ALA A 374 1.11 -13.41 -9.74
CA ALA A 374 2.54 -13.53 -9.94
C ALA A 374 3.22 -14.39 -8.85
N PHE A 375 2.79 -14.30 -7.59
CA PHE A 375 3.26 -15.21 -6.54
C PHE A 375 2.93 -16.68 -6.84
N VAL A 376 1.69 -16.96 -7.23
CA VAL A 376 1.29 -18.33 -7.58
C VAL A 376 2.02 -18.80 -8.85
N ARG A 377 2.19 -17.95 -9.85
CA ARG A 377 3.00 -18.23 -11.04
C ARG A 377 4.47 -18.53 -10.70
N ALA A 378 5.01 -17.92 -9.67
CA ALA A 378 6.33 -18.23 -9.14
C ALA A 378 6.40 -19.58 -8.41
N GLY A 379 5.24 -20.23 -8.16
CA GLY A 379 5.15 -21.52 -7.45
C GLY A 379 4.89 -21.40 -5.95
N ILE A 380 4.47 -20.24 -5.47
CA ILE A 380 4.01 -20.04 -4.09
C ILE A 380 2.55 -20.53 -4.01
N PRO A 381 2.18 -21.41 -3.06
CA PRO A 381 0.80 -21.89 -2.91
C PRO A 381 -0.18 -20.74 -2.66
N GLU A 382 -1.42 -20.85 -3.13
CA GLU A 382 -2.46 -19.83 -3.04
C GLU A 382 -2.69 -19.33 -1.60
N ALA A 383 -2.79 -20.25 -0.65
CA ALA A 383 -2.95 -19.88 0.77
C ALA A 383 -1.77 -19.07 1.30
N ALA A 384 -0.54 -19.40 0.88
CA ALA A 384 0.65 -18.65 1.25
C ALA A 384 0.67 -17.27 0.57
N ALA A 385 0.28 -17.17 -0.69
CA ALA A 385 0.14 -15.88 -1.41
C ALA A 385 -0.88 -14.96 -0.72
N LEU A 386 -2.02 -15.50 -0.28
CA LEU A 386 -3.02 -14.75 0.50
C LEU A 386 -2.46 -14.28 1.85
N ARG A 387 -1.67 -15.10 2.53
CA ARG A 387 -0.99 -14.69 3.79
C ARG A 387 0.07 -13.62 3.56
N ILE A 388 0.79 -13.67 2.45
CA ILE A 388 1.72 -12.62 2.02
C ILE A 388 0.97 -11.29 1.85
N ALA A 389 -0.19 -11.32 1.23
CA ALA A 389 -1.01 -10.14 0.98
C ALA A 389 -1.79 -9.64 2.21
N THR A 390 -1.74 -10.31 3.34
CA THR A 390 -2.53 -9.99 4.53
C THR A 390 -1.67 -9.92 5.78
N ILE A 391 -1.48 -11.01 6.49
CA ILE A 391 -0.82 -11.04 7.80
C ILE A 391 0.67 -10.68 7.74
N ASN A 392 1.37 -11.03 6.65
CA ASN A 392 2.79 -10.66 6.52
C ASN A 392 2.95 -9.15 6.36
N GLY A 393 2.12 -8.51 5.52
CA GLY A 393 2.09 -7.06 5.39
C GLY A 393 1.77 -6.37 6.73
N ALA A 394 0.81 -6.90 7.48
CA ALA A 394 0.46 -6.38 8.79
C ALA A 394 1.64 -6.48 9.80
N ARG A 395 2.40 -7.58 9.76
CA ARG A 395 3.61 -7.75 10.59
C ARG A 395 4.69 -6.76 10.23
N ALA A 396 4.94 -6.57 8.94
CA ALA A 396 5.98 -5.68 8.43
C ALA A 396 5.79 -4.20 8.84
N VAL A 397 4.56 -3.80 9.15
CA VAL A 397 4.24 -2.45 9.62
C VAL A 397 3.78 -2.40 11.08
N GLY A 398 4.03 -3.47 11.86
CA GLY A 398 3.72 -3.52 13.30
C GLY A 398 2.22 -3.45 13.63
N MET A 399 1.34 -3.90 12.74
CA MET A 399 -0.11 -3.83 12.90
C MET A 399 -0.80 -5.20 13.01
N SER A 400 -0.04 -6.28 13.19
CA SER A 400 -0.58 -7.64 13.21
C SER A 400 -1.52 -7.95 14.39
N ASP A 401 -1.51 -7.13 15.44
CA ASP A 401 -2.46 -7.13 16.53
C ASP A 401 -3.84 -6.55 16.15
N ARG A 402 -3.92 -5.80 15.04
CA ARG A 402 -5.10 -5.05 14.60
C ARG A 402 -5.69 -5.51 13.28
N ILE A 403 -4.85 -5.94 12.31
CA ILE A 403 -5.26 -6.33 10.95
C ILE A 403 -4.50 -7.58 10.47
N GLY A 404 -4.81 -8.05 9.26
CA GLY A 404 -4.10 -9.12 8.55
C GLY A 404 -4.66 -10.52 8.80
N THR A 405 -5.49 -10.70 9.83
CA THR A 405 -6.27 -11.92 10.08
C THR A 405 -7.69 -11.57 10.50
N VAL A 406 -8.63 -12.54 10.39
CA VAL A 406 -10.01 -12.38 10.85
C VAL A 406 -10.14 -13.02 12.23
N GLU A 407 -9.93 -12.24 13.28
CA GLU A 407 -9.98 -12.68 14.68
C GLU A 407 -10.78 -11.70 15.54
N VAL A 408 -11.41 -12.21 16.59
CA VAL A 408 -12.15 -11.39 17.57
C VAL A 408 -11.20 -10.36 18.20
N GLY A 409 -11.63 -9.11 18.25
CA GLY A 409 -10.88 -7.98 18.78
C GLY A 409 -10.14 -7.16 17.71
N LYS A 410 -9.83 -7.75 16.55
CA LYS A 410 -9.19 -7.04 15.43
C LYS A 410 -10.18 -6.16 14.66
N TRP A 411 -9.65 -5.24 13.90
CA TRP A 411 -10.45 -4.42 12.99
C TRP A 411 -11.08 -5.28 11.91
N ALA A 412 -12.33 -4.97 11.60
CA ALA A 412 -13.08 -5.63 10.55
C ALA A 412 -12.74 -5.01 9.18
N ASP A 413 -11.50 -5.17 8.76
CA ASP A 413 -11.03 -4.87 7.42
C ASP A 413 -11.09 -6.20 6.64
N LEU A 414 -12.14 -6.39 5.82
CA LEU A 414 -12.52 -7.67 5.22
C LEU A 414 -12.80 -7.51 3.73
N VAL A 415 -12.60 -8.59 2.99
CA VAL A 415 -12.98 -8.70 1.57
C VAL A 415 -13.86 -9.94 1.39
N VAL A 416 -14.93 -9.81 0.63
CA VAL A 416 -15.76 -10.94 0.20
C VAL A 416 -15.62 -11.09 -1.30
N VAL A 417 -15.15 -12.25 -1.72
CA VAL A 417 -14.97 -12.60 -3.13
C VAL A 417 -15.89 -13.74 -3.53
N ARG A 418 -16.26 -13.79 -4.82
CA ARG A 418 -16.97 -14.92 -5.40
C ARG A 418 -15.96 -15.90 -6.02
N GLY A 419 -16.12 -17.17 -5.74
CA GLY A 419 -15.19 -18.23 -6.10
C GLY A 419 -14.16 -18.52 -5.01
N ASN A 420 -13.53 -19.69 -5.08
CA ASN A 420 -12.55 -20.12 -4.08
C ASN A 420 -11.11 -19.71 -4.46
N PRO A 421 -10.51 -18.70 -3.79
CA PRO A 421 -9.15 -18.25 -4.11
C PRO A 421 -8.04 -19.23 -3.70
N LEU A 422 -8.35 -20.24 -2.87
CA LEU A 422 -7.42 -21.32 -2.55
C LEU A 422 -7.37 -22.40 -3.63
N ALA A 423 -8.40 -22.46 -4.49
CA ALA A 423 -8.41 -23.34 -5.65
C ALA A 423 -7.89 -22.64 -6.92
N ASP A 424 -8.13 -21.36 -7.03
CA ASP A 424 -7.65 -20.51 -8.11
C ASP A 424 -7.52 -19.07 -7.60
N ILE A 425 -6.30 -18.60 -7.48
CA ILE A 425 -6.00 -17.25 -6.97
C ILE A 425 -6.68 -16.14 -7.78
N ARG A 426 -7.02 -16.38 -9.05
CA ARG A 426 -7.74 -15.42 -9.91
C ARG A 426 -9.11 -15.05 -9.36
N ASN A 427 -9.72 -15.90 -8.53
CA ASN A 427 -10.99 -15.61 -7.87
C ASN A 427 -10.90 -14.41 -6.90
N THR A 428 -9.71 -14.02 -6.47
CA THR A 428 -9.52 -12.78 -5.70
C THR A 428 -10.00 -11.54 -6.43
N ARG A 429 -10.06 -11.56 -7.77
CA ARG A 429 -10.53 -10.43 -8.61
C ARG A 429 -12.04 -10.20 -8.52
N ASN A 430 -12.78 -11.24 -8.12
CA ASN A 430 -14.24 -11.21 -8.06
C ASN A 430 -14.72 -10.59 -6.74
N VAL A 431 -14.19 -9.41 -6.39
CA VAL A 431 -14.57 -8.69 -5.17
C VAL A 431 -16.01 -8.21 -5.29
N GLU A 432 -16.88 -8.68 -4.40
CA GLU A 432 -18.26 -8.22 -4.30
C GLU A 432 -18.44 -7.19 -3.18
N TRP A 433 -17.80 -7.45 -2.04
CA TRP A 433 -17.91 -6.57 -0.89
C TRP A 433 -16.54 -6.30 -0.27
N VAL A 434 -16.36 -5.08 0.20
CA VAL A 434 -15.21 -4.68 1.01
C VAL A 434 -15.70 -4.01 2.28
N MET A 435 -15.16 -4.42 3.41
CA MET A 435 -15.40 -3.76 4.68
C MET A 435 -14.11 -3.07 5.15
N THR A 436 -14.22 -1.82 5.50
CA THR A 436 -13.14 -1.07 6.16
C THR A 436 -13.72 -0.21 7.26
N ARG A 437 -13.08 -0.15 8.42
CA ARG A 437 -13.56 0.58 9.59
C ARG A 437 -15.02 0.23 9.96
N GLY A 438 -15.45 -1.02 9.73
CA GLY A 438 -16.81 -1.50 9.98
C GLY A 438 -17.87 -1.01 8.97
N ARG A 439 -17.49 -0.29 7.94
CA ARG A 439 -18.38 0.12 6.84
C ARG A 439 -18.26 -0.85 5.68
N LEU A 440 -19.40 -1.42 5.28
CA LEU A 440 -19.46 -2.38 4.18
C LEU A 440 -19.84 -1.65 2.87
N HIS A 441 -19.02 -1.81 1.85
CA HIS A 441 -19.18 -1.23 0.52
C HIS A 441 -19.32 -2.34 -0.53
N ARG A 442 -20.17 -2.11 -1.54
CA ARG A 442 -20.14 -2.93 -2.75
C ARG A 442 -18.96 -2.48 -3.61
N ALA A 443 -18.13 -3.43 -4.03
CA ALA A 443 -16.96 -3.11 -4.86
C ALA A 443 -17.35 -2.51 -6.21
N GLU A 444 -18.48 -2.96 -6.80
CA GLU A 444 -19.05 -2.39 -8.02
C GLU A 444 -19.36 -0.89 -7.84
N ALA A 445 -20.04 -0.51 -6.77
CA ALA A 445 -20.39 0.89 -6.51
C ALA A 445 -19.15 1.79 -6.32
N LEU A 446 -18.06 1.25 -5.76
CA LEU A 446 -16.80 1.97 -5.66
C LEU A 446 -16.14 2.16 -7.04
N ARG A 447 -16.19 1.12 -7.88
CA ARG A 447 -15.69 1.20 -9.26
C ARG A 447 -16.49 2.17 -10.10
N ASP A 448 -17.81 2.17 -9.97
CA ASP A 448 -18.70 3.11 -10.68
C ASP A 448 -18.41 4.55 -10.27
N ALA A 449 -18.22 4.80 -8.96
CA ALA A 449 -17.88 6.13 -8.46
C ALA A 449 -16.48 6.62 -8.91
N ALA A 450 -15.59 5.71 -9.28
CA ALA A 450 -14.24 6.03 -9.77
C ALA A 450 -14.17 6.24 -11.29
N GLN A 451 -15.25 5.96 -12.04
CA GLN A 451 -15.23 6.09 -13.51
C GLN A 451 -14.95 7.53 -13.94
N GLY A 452 -13.93 7.70 -14.80
CA GLY A 452 -13.56 8.99 -15.36
C GLY A 452 -12.98 9.99 -14.36
N THR A 453 -12.55 9.56 -13.16
CA THR A 453 -12.06 10.46 -12.11
C THR A 453 -10.55 10.45 -11.92
N VAL A 454 -9.84 9.47 -12.49
CA VAL A 454 -8.38 9.36 -12.32
C VAL A 454 -7.65 10.30 -13.27
N GLY A 455 -6.89 11.22 -12.69
CA GLY A 455 -6.07 12.19 -13.40
C GLY A 455 -6.72 13.57 -13.53
N PRO A 456 -6.00 14.57 -14.09
CA PRO A 456 -6.52 15.93 -14.26
C PRO A 456 -7.65 15.97 -15.28
N GLU A 457 -8.54 16.94 -15.13
CA GLU A 457 -9.62 17.18 -16.06
C GLU A 457 -9.20 17.98 -17.29
N GLY A 458 -8.01 18.61 -17.26
CA GLY A 458 -7.50 19.37 -18.39
C GLY A 458 -6.05 19.85 -18.23
N ALA A 459 -5.52 20.45 -19.30
CA ALA A 459 -4.13 20.92 -19.35
C ALA A 459 -3.78 21.93 -18.27
N ALA A 460 -4.69 22.83 -17.90
CA ALA A 460 -4.44 23.82 -16.86
C ALA A 460 -4.25 23.18 -15.47
N GLU A 461 -4.99 22.13 -15.17
CA GLU A 461 -4.82 21.35 -13.95
C GLU A 461 -3.52 20.53 -14.02
N ALA A 462 -3.25 19.88 -15.15
CA ALA A 462 -2.00 19.16 -15.37
C ALA A 462 -0.77 20.06 -15.21
N ASP A 463 -0.82 21.31 -15.71
CA ASP A 463 0.26 22.28 -15.57
C ASP A 463 0.49 22.72 -14.09
N ALA A 464 -0.55 22.70 -13.26
CA ALA A 464 -0.41 22.99 -11.84
C ALA A 464 0.45 21.95 -11.10
N PHE A 465 0.59 20.74 -11.66
CA PHE A 465 1.34 19.62 -11.09
C PHE A 465 2.80 19.56 -11.54
N LYS A 466 3.21 20.36 -12.55
CA LYS A 466 4.61 20.40 -12.96
C LYS A 466 5.48 20.92 -11.83
N PRO A 467 6.65 20.32 -11.59
CA PRO A 467 7.62 20.88 -10.62
C PRO A 467 7.95 22.34 -10.99
N GLU A 468 8.11 23.21 -9.99
CA GLU A 468 8.44 24.63 -10.23
C GLU A 468 9.66 24.85 -11.12
N ALA A 469 10.59 23.88 -11.15
CA ALA A 469 11.78 23.92 -12.02
C ALA A 469 11.50 23.68 -13.52
N SER A 470 10.28 23.27 -13.87
CA SER A 470 9.85 23.03 -15.25
C SER A 470 8.75 24.01 -15.73
N ARG A 471 8.40 25.00 -14.90
CA ARG A 471 7.47 26.09 -15.21
C ARG A 471 8.17 27.28 -15.85
#